data_36a0f46ac6763e3e465e71bd2821dccd
#
_entry.id   36a0f46ac6763e3e465e71bd2821dccd
#
_cell.length_a   1.000
_cell.length_b   1.000
_cell.length_c   1.000
_cell.angle_alpha   90.00
_cell.angle_beta   90.00
_cell.angle_gamma   90.00
#
_symmetry.space_group_name_H-M   'P 1'
#
loop_
_entity.id
_entity.type
_entity.pdbx_description
1 polymer ?
#
loop_
_entity_poly.entity_id
_entity_poly.type
_entity_poly.pdbx_seq_one_letter_code
_entity_poly.pdbx_strand_id
1 'polypeptide(L)'
;QVVNLEKYGIEHPALIKKSDGATLYITRDLAAALYRKKEYQFAKSIYVVGQEQSAHFKQLKAVLQEMGYDWSQDIVHIPFGLVTKEGKKLSTRKGNVILLEPTIAEAVSRAKAQIEAKNPELENKDQVAHAVGVGAIKFYDLKTDRTNGYDFDLEAMVSFEGETGPYVQYAYARIQSILRKADFKPDTAGNYSLNDAESWEIIKLLQDFPRIINRAADNFEPSIIAKFAI
;
A
#
# COMPACT_ATOMS: atom_id res chain seq x y z
N GLN A 1 20.46 7.07 -30.64
CA GLN A 1 19.72 5.88 -31.11
C GLN A 1 18.34 5.89 -30.49
N VAL A 2 17.32 5.69 -31.31
CA VAL A 2 15.92 5.66 -30.90
C VAL A 2 15.24 4.40 -31.39
N VAL A 3 14.21 3.95 -30.70
CA VAL A 3 13.33 2.87 -31.10
C VAL A 3 11.96 3.47 -31.36
N ASN A 4 11.42 3.30 -32.58
CA ASN A 4 10.05 3.71 -32.91
C ASN A 4 9.08 2.71 -32.29
N LEU A 5 8.07 3.23 -31.60
CA LEU A 5 7.10 2.44 -30.85
C LEU A 5 5.65 2.69 -31.28
N GLU A 6 5.43 3.33 -32.43
CA GLU A 6 4.09 3.66 -32.96
C GLU A 6 3.20 2.42 -33.09
N LYS A 7 3.76 1.27 -33.48
CA LYS A 7 3.01 0.00 -33.59
C LYS A 7 2.44 -0.51 -32.25
N TYR A 8 2.95 0.04 -31.12
CA TYR A 8 2.44 -0.24 -29.76
C TYR A 8 1.50 0.86 -29.26
N GLY A 9 1.11 1.81 -30.14
CA GLY A 9 0.30 2.97 -29.76
C GLY A 9 1.03 3.98 -28.90
N ILE A 10 2.38 4.00 -28.95
CA ILE A 10 3.23 4.93 -28.21
C ILE A 10 3.78 5.97 -29.22
N GLU A 11 3.27 7.20 -29.15
CA GLU A 11 3.61 8.28 -30.06
C GLU A 11 5.09 8.70 -29.98
N HIS A 12 5.65 8.73 -28.77
CA HIS A 12 7.02 9.16 -28.58
C HIS A 12 7.99 8.00 -28.61
N PRO A 13 9.03 8.03 -29.51
CA PRO A 13 10.02 6.97 -29.59
C PRO A 13 10.86 6.88 -28.31
N ALA A 14 11.34 5.68 -27.99
CA ALA A 14 12.24 5.47 -26.87
C ALA A 14 13.66 5.87 -27.23
N LEU A 15 14.24 6.85 -26.51
CA LEU A 15 15.62 7.25 -26.67
C LEU A 15 16.55 6.34 -25.87
N ILE A 16 17.29 5.46 -26.54
CA ILE A 16 18.16 4.46 -25.91
C ILE A 16 19.57 5.00 -25.65
N LYS A 17 20.11 5.78 -26.59
CA LYS A 17 21.47 6.34 -26.50
C LYS A 17 21.52 7.73 -27.10
N LYS A 18 22.12 8.67 -26.42
CA LYS A 18 22.36 10.04 -26.88
C LYS A 18 23.39 10.09 -28.02
N SER A 19 23.50 11.24 -28.65
CA SER A 19 24.50 11.50 -29.73
C SER A 19 25.94 11.43 -29.20
N ASP A 20 26.16 11.83 -27.95
CA ASP A 20 27.43 11.77 -27.25
C ASP A 20 27.80 10.37 -26.73
N GLY A 21 26.97 9.36 -26.97
CA GLY A 21 27.19 8.00 -26.52
C GLY A 21 26.66 7.69 -25.12
N ALA A 22 26.18 8.68 -24.37
CA ALA A 22 25.64 8.47 -23.02
C ALA A 22 24.36 7.65 -23.02
N THR A 23 24.23 6.77 -22.03
CA THR A 23 23.01 5.98 -21.78
C THR A 23 21.99 6.78 -20.97
N LEU A 24 20.74 6.37 -21.06
CA LEU A 24 19.60 7.00 -20.38
C LEU A 24 19.01 6.03 -19.33
N TYR A 25 18.02 6.51 -18.57
CA TYR A 25 17.33 5.70 -17.57
C TYR A 25 16.73 4.44 -18.19
N ILE A 26 16.07 4.56 -19.36
CA ILE A 26 15.47 3.40 -20.04
C ILE A 26 16.51 2.33 -20.38
N THR A 27 17.72 2.70 -20.79
CA THR A 27 18.80 1.78 -21.11
C THR A 27 19.24 0.98 -19.88
N ARG A 28 19.29 1.65 -18.73
CA ARG A 28 19.63 1.00 -17.44
C ARG A 28 18.53 0.07 -16.99
N ASP A 29 17.27 0.47 -17.16
CA ASP A 29 16.12 -0.36 -16.81
C ASP A 29 15.98 -1.58 -17.74
N LEU A 30 16.30 -1.45 -19.03
CA LEU A 30 16.40 -2.58 -19.94
C LEU A 30 17.46 -3.58 -19.46
N ALA A 31 18.67 -3.10 -19.14
CA ALA A 31 19.75 -3.95 -18.62
C ALA A 31 19.35 -4.62 -17.30
N ALA A 32 18.70 -3.87 -16.41
CA ALA A 32 18.21 -4.41 -15.14
C ALA A 32 17.12 -5.46 -15.33
N ALA A 33 16.19 -5.26 -16.26
CA ALA A 33 15.14 -6.22 -16.58
C ALA A 33 15.71 -7.53 -17.14
N LEU A 34 16.67 -7.44 -18.09
CA LEU A 34 17.37 -8.60 -18.64
C LEU A 34 18.13 -9.38 -17.56
N TYR A 35 18.88 -8.65 -16.70
CA TYR A 35 19.60 -9.26 -15.58
C TYR A 35 18.63 -9.97 -14.62
N ARG A 36 17.55 -9.31 -14.21
CA ARG A 36 16.56 -9.87 -13.28
C ARG A 36 15.88 -11.10 -13.85
N LYS A 37 15.53 -11.10 -15.16
CA LYS A 37 14.93 -12.29 -15.78
C LYS A 37 15.89 -13.45 -15.83
N LYS A 38 17.17 -13.20 -16.16
CA LYS A 38 18.20 -14.23 -16.20
C LYS A 38 18.47 -14.82 -14.81
N GLU A 39 18.64 -13.95 -13.80
CA GLU A 39 19.06 -14.35 -12.45
C GLU A 39 17.93 -14.98 -11.64
N TYR A 40 16.73 -14.36 -11.68
CA TYR A 40 15.62 -14.78 -10.82
C TYR A 40 14.56 -15.60 -11.55
N GLN A 41 14.59 -15.66 -12.87
CA GLN A 41 13.59 -16.36 -13.70
C GLN A 41 12.15 -16.06 -13.27
N PHE A 42 11.87 -14.81 -12.90
CA PHE A 42 10.60 -14.36 -12.32
C PHE A 42 9.41 -14.71 -13.23
N ALA A 43 8.29 -15.10 -12.62
CA ALA A 43 6.99 -15.19 -13.28
C ALA A 43 6.36 -13.80 -13.48
N LYS A 44 6.68 -12.85 -12.59
CA LYS A 44 6.19 -11.46 -12.69
C LYS A 44 7.19 -10.52 -12.04
N SER A 45 7.49 -9.40 -12.69
CA SER A 45 8.33 -8.32 -12.16
C SER A 45 7.49 -7.09 -11.91
N ILE A 46 7.27 -6.76 -10.64
CA ILE A 46 6.38 -5.68 -10.21
C ILE A 46 7.19 -4.44 -9.88
N TYR A 47 6.89 -3.33 -10.56
CA TYR A 47 7.48 -2.02 -10.32
C TYR A 47 6.46 -1.10 -9.64
N VAL A 48 6.62 -0.88 -8.35
CA VAL A 48 5.81 0.07 -7.57
C VAL A 48 6.46 1.44 -7.67
N VAL A 49 5.97 2.27 -8.59
CA VAL A 49 6.58 3.56 -8.95
C VAL A 49 5.49 4.58 -9.25
N GLY A 50 5.74 5.86 -8.95
CA GLY A 50 4.77 6.94 -9.15
C GLY A 50 4.20 6.99 -10.56
N GLN A 51 2.94 7.40 -10.67
CA GLN A 51 2.19 7.40 -11.94
C GLN A 51 2.80 8.28 -13.03
N GLU A 52 3.65 9.23 -12.69
CA GLU A 52 4.38 10.06 -13.67
C GLU A 52 5.33 9.25 -14.55
N GLN A 53 5.73 8.05 -14.10
CA GLN A 53 6.60 7.14 -14.83
C GLN A 53 5.84 6.16 -15.74
N SER A 54 4.51 6.26 -15.84
CA SER A 54 3.69 5.30 -16.59
C SER A 54 4.09 5.20 -18.07
N ALA A 55 4.41 6.33 -18.71
CA ALA A 55 4.88 6.33 -20.09
C ALA A 55 6.22 5.61 -20.26
N HIS A 56 7.14 5.78 -19.29
CA HIS A 56 8.43 5.11 -19.26
C HIS A 56 8.28 3.57 -19.20
N PHE A 57 7.42 3.05 -18.33
CA PHE A 57 7.20 1.61 -18.24
C PHE A 57 6.49 1.02 -19.46
N LYS A 58 5.60 1.78 -20.10
CA LYS A 58 5.03 1.38 -21.41
C LYS A 58 6.13 1.26 -22.46
N GLN A 59 7.03 2.24 -22.55
CA GLN A 59 8.17 2.20 -23.46
C GLN A 59 9.12 1.03 -23.13
N LEU A 60 9.44 0.80 -21.86
CA LEU A 60 10.31 -0.30 -21.42
C LEU A 60 9.80 -1.65 -21.91
N LYS A 61 8.50 -1.93 -21.70
CA LYS A 61 7.86 -3.16 -22.17
C LYS A 61 7.92 -3.30 -23.69
N ALA A 62 7.56 -2.23 -24.40
CA ALA A 62 7.55 -2.22 -25.86
C ALA A 62 8.96 -2.44 -26.46
N VAL A 63 10.00 -1.81 -25.88
CA VAL A 63 11.38 -2.02 -26.32
C VAL A 63 11.84 -3.45 -26.09
N LEU A 64 11.54 -4.05 -24.93
CA LEU A 64 11.85 -5.46 -24.67
C LEU A 64 11.15 -6.38 -25.67
N GLN A 65 9.92 -6.08 -26.03
CA GLN A 65 9.18 -6.84 -27.03
C GLN A 65 9.81 -6.69 -28.42
N GLU A 66 10.27 -5.47 -28.82
CA GLU A 66 11.07 -5.25 -30.03
C GLU A 66 12.36 -6.06 -30.07
N MET A 67 12.96 -6.28 -28.90
CA MET A 67 14.17 -7.10 -28.74
C MET A 67 13.88 -8.60 -28.81
N GLY A 68 12.60 -9.02 -28.98
CA GLY A 68 12.17 -10.42 -29.06
C GLY A 68 11.98 -11.10 -27.71
N TYR A 69 11.77 -10.35 -26.64
CA TYR A 69 11.53 -10.92 -25.31
C TYR A 69 10.03 -11.00 -24.98
N ASP A 70 9.41 -12.16 -25.21
CA ASP A 70 7.98 -12.39 -24.95
C ASP A 70 7.59 -12.18 -23.50
N TRP A 71 8.52 -12.44 -22.56
CA TRP A 71 8.33 -12.22 -21.13
C TRP A 71 8.23 -10.72 -20.74
N SER A 72 8.35 -9.80 -21.70
CA SER A 72 8.10 -8.38 -21.45
C SER A 72 6.71 -8.12 -20.86
N GLN A 73 5.75 -8.99 -21.14
CA GLN A 73 4.41 -8.92 -20.57
C GLN A 73 4.37 -9.21 -19.06
N ASP A 74 5.37 -9.92 -18.52
CA ASP A 74 5.51 -10.19 -17.08
C ASP A 74 5.98 -8.97 -16.28
N ILE A 75 6.36 -7.89 -16.94
CA ILE A 75 6.68 -6.61 -16.30
C ILE A 75 5.39 -5.85 -16.04
N VAL A 76 5.13 -5.57 -14.77
CA VAL A 76 3.92 -4.88 -14.32
C VAL A 76 4.30 -3.59 -13.60
N HIS A 77 3.82 -2.46 -14.10
CA HIS A 77 3.91 -1.18 -13.40
C HIS A 77 2.69 -0.99 -12.52
N ILE A 78 2.92 -0.78 -11.23
CA ILE A 78 1.89 -0.45 -10.24
C ILE A 78 2.06 1.03 -9.90
N PRO A 79 1.32 1.91 -10.60
CA PRO A 79 1.42 3.34 -10.36
C PRO A 79 0.79 3.71 -9.02
N PHE A 80 1.36 4.73 -8.36
CA PHE A 80 0.76 5.36 -7.19
C PHE A 80 0.72 6.87 -7.33
N GLY A 81 -0.24 7.51 -6.65
CA GLY A 81 -0.43 8.95 -6.60
C GLY A 81 0.58 9.66 -5.72
N LEU A 82 0.50 10.97 -5.68
CA LEU A 82 1.42 11.81 -4.90
C LEU A 82 0.90 12.03 -3.48
N VAL A 83 1.83 12.01 -2.52
CA VAL A 83 1.57 12.55 -1.18
C VAL A 83 1.90 14.04 -1.20
N THR A 84 0.95 14.86 -0.76
CA THR A 84 1.09 16.30 -0.61
C THR A 84 1.11 16.70 0.85
N LYS A 85 1.48 17.93 1.15
CA LYS A 85 1.29 18.56 2.47
C LYS A 85 0.72 19.95 2.25
N GLU A 86 -0.42 20.23 2.87
CA GLU A 86 -1.15 21.50 2.68
C GLU A 86 -1.38 21.81 1.19
N GLY A 87 -1.75 20.77 0.42
CA GLY A 87 -1.97 20.84 -1.02
C GLY A 87 -0.71 21.04 -1.86
N LYS A 88 0.49 21.05 -1.27
CA LYS A 88 1.75 21.27 -1.99
C LYS A 88 2.52 19.95 -2.15
N LYS A 89 3.06 19.75 -3.37
CA LYS A 89 3.92 18.60 -3.67
C LYS A 89 5.18 18.63 -2.79
N LEU A 90 5.50 17.50 -2.16
CA LEU A 90 6.74 17.29 -1.44
C LEU A 90 7.91 17.28 -2.44
N SER A 91 8.98 18.00 -2.13
CA SER A 91 10.14 18.13 -3.02
C SER A 91 11.43 18.31 -2.24
N THR A 92 12.36 17.39 -2.45
CA THR A 92 13.71 17.46 -1.87
C THR A 92 14.48 18.70 -2.33
N ARG A 93 14.28 19.10 -3.60
CA ARG A 93 14.97 20.26 -4.18
C ARG A 93 14.52 21.59 -3.58
N LYS A 94 13.30 21.66 -3.03
CA LYS A 94 12.73 22.88 -2.42
C LYS A 94 12.78 22.85 -0.90
N GLY A 95 13.42 21.83 -0.28
CA GLY A 95 13.50 21.69 1.17
C GLY A 95 12.17 21.32 1.86
N ASN A 96 11.09 21.09 1.09
CA ASN A 96 9.80 20.64 1.62
C ASN A 96 9.74 19.11 1.58
N VAL A 97 10.33 18.48 2.61
CA VAL A 97 10.43 17.02 2.74
C VAL A 97 9.86 16.62 4.10
N ILE A 98 9.03 15.59 4.09
CA ILE A 98 8.64 14.87 5.30
C ILE A 98 9.56 13.65 5.40
N LEU A 99 10.38 13.61 6.44
CA LEU A 99 11.24 12.48 6.71
C LEU A 99 10.45 11.39 7.45
N LEU A 100 10.59 10.14 7.02
CA LEU A 100 9.82 9.03 7.56
C LEU A 100 10.12 8.76 9.04
N GLU A 101 11.40 8.79 9.42
CA GLU A 101 11.82 8.48 10.80
C GLU A 101 11.25 9.46 11.83
N PRO A 102 11.38 10.80 11.68
CA PRO A 102 10.73 11.75 12.58
C PRO A 102 9.20 11.62 12.57
N THR A 103 8.60 11.33 11.44
CA THR A 103 7.14 11.12 11.31
C THR A 103 6.67 9.92 12.12
N ILE A 104 7.39 8.80 12.06
CA ILE A 104 7.10 7.62 12.88
C ILE A 104 7.26 7.95 14.37
N ALA A 105 8.35 8.62 14.73
CA ALA A 105 8.59 8.99 16.13
C ALA A 105 7.47 9.90 16.68
N GLU A 106 7.00 10.86 15.90
CA GLU A 106 5.88 11.73 16.28
C GLU A 106 4.56 10.95 16.37
N ALA A 107 4.26 10.05 15.43
CA ALA A 107 3.07 9.21 15.49
C ALA A 107 3.06 8.34 16.75
N VAL A 108 4.19 7.73 17.10
CA VAL A 108 4.35 6.90 18.30
C VAL A 108 4.18 7.76 19.57
N SER A 109 4.77 8.96 19.61
CA SER A 109 4.63 9.88 20.72
C SER A 109 3.17 10.30 20.95
N ARG A 110 2.44 10.65 19.89
CA ARG A 110 1.02 11.00 19.95
C ARG A 110 0.16 9.83 20.40
N ALA A 111 0.41 8.63 19.87
CA ALA A 111 -0.27 7.41 20.30
C ALA A 111 -0.02 7.12 21.79
N LYS A 112 1.23 7.27 22.26
CA LYS A 112 1.58 7.10 23.67
C LYS A 112 0.83 8.07 24.57
N ALA A 113 0.77 9.35 24.23
CA ALA A 113 0.04 10.35 24.98
C ALA A 113 -1.46 10.03 25.11
N GLN A 114 -2.08 9.53 24.02
CA GLN A 114 -3.48 9.11 24.04
C GLN A 114 -3.70 7.84 24.88
N ILE A 115 -2.77 6.88 24.85
CA ILE A 115 -2.82 5.67 25.67
C ILE A 115 -2.70 6.05 27.16
N GLU A 116 -1.77 6.92 27.52
CA GLU A 116 -1.57 7.39 28.88
C GLU A 116 -2.79 8.10 29.42
N ALA A 117 -3.46 8.90 28.60
CA ALA A 117 -4.69 9.61 29.00
C ALA A 117 -5.89 8.66 29.21
N LYS A 118 -6.00 7.57 28.42
CA LYS A 118 -7.15 6.66 28.46
C LYS A 118 -6.93 5.42 29.33
N ASN A 119 -5.71 4.93 29.43
CA ASN A 119 -5.34 3.75 30.21
C ASN A 119 -3.94 3.89 30.81
N PRO A 120 -3.81 4.69 31.90
CA PRO A 120 -2.54 4.94 32.55
C PRO A 120 -1.87 3.71 33.16
N GLU A 121 -2.65 2.65 33.45
CA GLU A 121 -2.15 1.42 34.08
C GLU A 121 -1.71 0.33 33.07
N LEU A 122 -1.69 0.63 31.76
CA LEU A 122 -1.25 -0.33 30.75
C LEU A 122 0.25 -0.63 30.91
N GLU A 123 0.64 -1.87 31.16
CA GLU A 123 2.03 -2.26 31.47
C GLU A 123 3.02 -2.04 30.34
N ASN A 124 2.63 -2.31 29.07
CA ASN A 124 3.52 -2.28 27.91
C ASN A 124 3.22 -1.11 26.95
N LYS A 125 2.99 0.08 27.52
CA LYS A 125 2.59 1.29 26.77
C LYS A 125 3.49 1.61 25.59
N ASP A 126 4.80 1.51 25.73
CA ASP A 126 5.74 1.86 24.66
C ASP A 126 5.60 0.93 23.46
N GLN A 127 5.44 -0.38 23.71
CA GLN A 127 5.24 -1.35 22.65
C GLN A 127 3.89 -1.13 21.94
N VAL A 128 2.83 -0.88 22.71
CA VAL A 128 1.50 -0.60 22.16
C VAL A 128 1.51 0.72 21.39
N ALA A 129 2.12 1.77 21.93
CA ALA A 129 2.24 3.05 21.25
C ALA A 129 2.99 2.94 19.92
N HIS A 130 4.05 2.16 19.88
CA HIS A 130 4.79 1.87 18.65
C HIS A 130 3.90 1.15 17.62
N ALA A 131 3.20 0.09 18.04
CA ALA A 131 2.30 -0.67 17.16
C ALA A 131 1.15 0.21 16.62
N VAL A 132 0.60 1.10 17.47
CA VAL A 132 -0.48 2.01 17.09
C VAL A 132 0.05 3.11 16.16
N GLY A 133 1.15 3.77 16.49
CA GLY A 133 1.71 4.85 15.68
C GLY A 133 2.15 4.40 14.29
N VAL A 134 2.89 3.29 14.22
CA VAL A 134 3.30 2.70 12.93
C VAL A 134 2.09 2.18 12.15
N GLY A 135 1.14 1.52 12.85
CA GLY A 135 -0.10 1.03 12.27
C GLY A 135 -0.95 2.14 11.67
N ALA A 136 -1.02 3.30 12.33
CA ALA A 136 -1.75 4.47 11.85
C ALA A 136 -1.25 4.96 10.48
N ILE A 137 0.06 5.14 10.34
CA ILE A 137 0.68 5.59 9.08
C ILE A 137 0.46 4.56 7.97
N LYS A 138 0.77 3.28 8.24
CA LYS A 138 0.62 2.20 7.25
C LYS A 138 -0.82 2.04 6.78
N PHE A 139 -1.77 2.06 7.72
CA PHE A 139 -3.17 1.88 7.39
C PHE A 139 -3.71 3.05 6.56
N TYR A 140 -3.35 4.28 6.91
CA TYR A 140 -3.79 5.47 6.18
C TYR A 140 -3.29 5.47 4.74
N ASP A 141 -2.03 5.11 4.52
CA ASP A 141 -1.45 4.97 3.19
C ASP A 141 -2.16 3.86 2.39
N LEU A 142 -2.34 2.69 2.99
CA LEU A 142 -2.91 1.53 2.31
C LEU A 142 -4.43 1.58 2.12
N LYS A 143 -5.19 2.35 2.92
CA LYS A 143 -6.64 2.49 2.73
C LYS A 143 -7.00 3.39 1.55
N THR A 144 -6.12 4.29 1.17
CA THR A 144 -6.30 5.16 0.02
C THR A 144 -6.07 4.35 -1.26
N ASP A 145 -6.96 4.50 -2.26
CA ASP A 145 -6.71 3.93 -3.59
C ASP A 145 -5.35 4.43 -4.07
N ARG A 146 -4.48 3.49 -4.44
CA ARG A 146 -3.07 3.80 -4.75
C ARG A 146 -2.88 4.81 -5.86
N THR A 147 -3.83 4.93 -6.78
CA THR A 147 -3.76 5.91 -7.89
C THR A 147 -4.16 7.32 -7.47
N ASN A 148 -4.85 7.44 -6.35
CA ASN A 148 -5.19 8.73 -5.77
C ASN A 148 -4.03 9.26 -4.93
N GLY A 149 -3.76 10.56 -5.05
CA GLY A 149 -2.93 11.26 -4.09
C GLY A 149 -3.71 11.56 -2.80
N TYR A 150 -2.98 11.82 -1.72
CA TYR A 150 -3.60 12.32 -0.48
C TYR A 150 -2.75 13.41 0.16
N ASP A 151 -3.39 14.24 0.98
CA ASP A 151 -2.68 15.22 1.78
C ASP A 151 -2.27 14.61 3.12
N PHE A 152 -1.01 14.79 3.48
CA PHE A 152 -0.44 14.20 4.69
C PHE A 152 -0.92 14.96 5.93
N ASP A 153 -1.71 14.31 6.76
CA ASP A 153 -2.23 14.80 8.03
C ASP A 153 -1.99 13.75 9.13
N LEU A 154 -0.93 13.95 9.91
CA LEU A 154 -0.57 13.03 10.97
C LEU A 154 -1.61 12.98 12.10
N GLU A 155 -2.28 14.09 12.38
CA GLU A 155 -3.31 14.14 13.42
C GLU A 155 -4.51 13.28 13.05
N ALA A 156 -4.99 13.39 11.81
CA ALA A 156 -6.04 12.54 11.29
C ALA A 156 -5.62 11.05 11.26
N MET A 157 -4.36 10.75 10.92
CA MET A 157 -3.85 9.37 10.85
C MET A 157 -3.88 8.65 12.19
N VAL A 158 -3.49 9.32 13.28
CA VAL A 158 -3.41 8.72 14.64
C VAL A 158 -4.70 8.82 15.43
N SER A 159 -5.76 9.37 14.86
CA SER A 159 -7.08 9.44 15.50
C SER A 159 -7.64 8.05 15.77
N PHE A 160 -8.30 7.87 16.93
CA PHE A 160 -9.08 6.67 17.27
C PHE A 160 -10.53 6.75 16.78
N GLU A 161 -10.87 7.77 16.02
CA GLU A 161 -12.18 7.97 15.41
C GLU A 161 -12.04 8.01 13.88
N GLY A 162 -13.10 7.61 13.20
CA GLY A 162 -13.13 7.55 11.74
C GLY A 162 -12.41 6.30 11.17
N GLU A 163 -12.11 6.36 9.90
CA GLU A 163 -11.52 5.23 9.15
C GLU A 163 -9.99 5.20 9.33
N THR A 164 -9.52 4.82 10.49
CA THR A 164 -8.09 4.85 10.85
C THR A 164 -7.57 3.48 11.32
N GLY A 165 -6.25 3.29 11.25
CA GLY A 165 -5.61 2.09 11.81
C GLY A 165 -5.85 1.94 13.31
N PRO A 166 -5.67 2.99 14.12
CA PRO A 166 -6.02 2.96 15.54
C PRO A 166 -7.47 2.58 15.85
N TYR A 167 -8.43 3.01 15.01
CA TYR A 167 -9.84 2.61 15.15
C TYR A 167 -10.01 1.10 15.01
N VAL A 168 -9.44 0.50 13.97
CA VAL A 168 -9.50 -0.96 13.73
C VAL A 168 -8.83 -1.74 14.86
N GLN A 169 -7.65 -1.28 15.32
CA GLN A 169 -6.95 -1.89 16.46
C GLN A 169 -7.75 -1.77 17.75
N TYR A 170 -8.38 -0.62 18.00
CA TYR A 170 -9.23 -0.42 19.15
C TYR A 170 -10.49 -1.31 19.14
N ALA A 171 -11.14 -1.43 17.97
CA ALA A 171 -12.28 -2.32 17.81
C ALA A 171 -11.92 -3.78 18.17
N TYR A 172 -10.78 -4.27 17.67
CA TYR A 172 -10.25 -5.59 18.04
C TYR A 172 -9.99 -5.71 19.54
N ALA A 173 -9.30 -4.75 20.13
CA ALA A 173 -8.99 -4.76 21.57
C ALA A 173 -10.26 -4.76 22.42
N ARG A 174 -11.30 -4.03 22.00
CA ARG A 174 -12.61 -3.99 22.67
C ARG A 174 -13.31 -5.34 22.60
N ILE A 175 -13.34 -5.99 21.44
CA ILE A 175 -13.89 -7.34 21.26
C ILE A 175 -13.18 -8.34 22.18
N GLN A 176 -11.84 -8.33 22.20
CA GLN A 176 -11.04 -9.21 23.07
C GLN A 176 -11.33 -8.95 24.55
N SER A 177 -11.57 -7.71 24.95
CA SER A 177 -11.94 -7.38 26.33
C SER A 177 -13.32 -7.92 26.71
N ILE A 178 -14.30 -7.87 25.80
CA ILE A 178 -15.63 -8.42 25.99
C ILE A 178 -15.55 -9.95 26.17
N LEU A 179 -14.82 -10.63 25.27
CA LEU A 179 -14.66 -12.08 25.33
C LEU A 179 -14.00 -12.55 26.65
N ARG A 180 -12.95 -11.83 27.11
CA ARG A 180 -12.30 -12.12 28.39
C ARG A 180 -13.24 -11.91 29.58
N LYS A 181 -14.02 -10.82 29.58
CA LYS A 181 -14.98 -10.54 30.68
C LYS A 181 -16.13 -11.54 30.73
N ALA A 182 -16.53 -12.07 29.58
CA ALA A 182 -17.55 -13.09 29.45
C ALA A 182 -17.03 -14.52 29.74
N ASP A 183 -15.71 -14.68 29.99
CA ASP A 183 -15.03 -16.01 30.05
C ASP A 183 -15.41 -16.91 28.87
N PHE A 184 -15.59 -16.29 27.70
CA PHE A 184 -16.06 -16.98 26.51
C PHE A 184 -14.95 -17.87 25.94
N LYS A 185 -15.25 -19.15 25.80
CA LYS A 185 -14.39 -20.14 25.13
C LYS A 185 -15.11 -20.60 23.87
N PRO A 186 -14.51 -20.40 22.67
CA PRO A 186 -15.10 -20.91 21.45
C PRO A 186 -15.30 -22.42 21.51
N ASP A 187 -16.51 -22.89 21.26
CA ASP A 187 -16.84 -24.30 21.09
C ASP A 187 -17.15 -24.54 19.60
N THR A 188 -16.27 -25.24 18.90
CA THR A 188 -16.42 -25.56 17.49
C THR A 188 -17.41 -26.71 17.22
N ALA A 189 -17.82 -27.44 18.28
CA ALA A 189 -18.80 -28.53 18.22
C ALA A 189 -20.22 -28.06 18.52
N GLY A 190 -20.40 -26.83 18.99
CA GLY A 190 -21.70 -26.28 19.37
C GLY A 190 -22.59 -26.04 18.13
N ASN A 191 -23.86 -26.32 18.28
CA ASN A 191 -24.87 -25.95 17.27
C ASN A 191 -25.42 -24.57 17.62
N TYR A 192 -24.88 -23.53 16.93
CA TYR A 192 -25.27 -22.15 17.16
C TYR A 192 -26.35 -21.72 16.17
N SER A 193 -27.50 -21.30 16.67
CA SER A 193 -28.55 -20.66 15.87
C SER A 193 -28.25 -19.17 15.74
N LEU A 194 -27.59 -18.76 14.67
CA LEU A 194 -27.36 -17.35 14.35
C LEU A 194 -28.51 -16.85 13.48
N ASN A 195 -29.66 -16.56 14.10
CA ASN A 195 -30.90 -16.22 13.42
C ASN A 195 -31.20 -14.71 13.41
N ASP A 196 -30.36 -13.90 14.06
CA ASP A 196 -30.48 -12.44 14.03
C ASP A 196 -29.88 -11.85 12.76
N ALA A 197 -30.39 -10.67 12.37
CA ALA A 197 -30.01 -10.02 11.14
C ALA A 197 -28.53 -9.58 11.16
N GLU A 198 -28.03 -9.14 12.30
CA GLU A 198 -26.69 -8.65 12.50
C GLU A 198 -25.66 -9.77 12.32
N SER A 199 -25.87 -10.93 12.93
CA SER A 199 -25.04 -12.12 12.75
C SER A 199 -24.99 -12.56 11.29
N TRP A 200 -26.14 -12.50 10.59
CA TRP A 200 -26.22 -12.89 9.19
C TRP A 200 -25.42 -11.97 8.27
N GLU A 201 -25.45 -10.65 8.52
CA GLU A 201 -24.60 -9.70 7.77
C GLU A 201 -23.11 -9.97 7.97
N ILE A 202 -22.68 -10.25 9.19
CA ILE A 202 -21.27 -10.61 9.49
C ILE A 202 -20.87 -11.91 8.79
N ILE A 203 -21.73 -12.93 8.79
CA ILE A 203 -21.47 -14.22 8.12
C ILE A 203 -21.27 -13.99 6.62
N LYS A 204 -22.12 -13.18 5.96
CA LYS A 204 -21.99 -12.85 4.54
C LYS A 204 -20.66 -12.15 4.24
N LEU A 205 -20.27 -11.19 5.08
CA LEU A 205 -18.97 -10.50 4.95
C LEU A 205 -17.80 -11.47 5.08
N LEU A 206 -17.83 -12.34 6.08
CA LEU A 206 -16.77 -13.35 6.29
C LEU A 206 -16.70 -14.35 5.12
N GLN A 207 -17.84 -14.76 4.59
CA GLN A 207 -17.90 -15.64 3.40
C GLN A 207 -17.32 -14.97 2.15
N ASP A 208 -17.46 -13.64 2.02
CA ASP A 208 -16.94 -12.88 0.90
C ASP A 208 -15.44 -12.59 1.00
N PHE A 209 -14.84 -12.73 2.17
CA PHE A 209 -13.45 -12.36 2.42
C PHE A 209 -12.42 -12.98 1.46
N PRO A 210 -12.49 -14.28 1.09
CA PRO A 210 -11.56 -14.86 0.11
C PRO A 210 -11.64 -14.17 -1.26
N ARG A 211 -12.84 -13.76 -1.70
CA ARG A 211 -13.04 -13.01 -2.94
C ARG A 211 -12.43 -11.61 -2.84
N ILE A 212 -12.54 -10.96 -1.70
CA ILE A 212 -11.92 -9.66 -1.42
C ILE A 212 -10.39 -9.74 -1.54
N ILE A 213 -9.78 -10.77 -0.96
CA ILE A 213 -8.32 -11.01 -1.06
C ILE A 213 -7.89 -11.19 -2.51
N ASN A 214 -8.58 -12.08 -3.26
CA ASN A 214 -8.26 -12.31 -4.67
C ASN A 214 -8.39 -11.03 -5.48
N ARG A 215 -9.47 -10.28 -5.29
CA ARG A 215 -9.68 -8.99 -5.99
C ARG A 215 -8.58 -7.98 -5.68
N ALA A 216 -8.14 -7.89 -4.43
CA ALA A 216 -7.04 -7.02 -4.03
C ALA A 216 -5.71 -7.42 -4.69
N ALA A 217 -5.43 -8.73 -4.73
CA ALA A 217 -4.23 -9.28 -5.36
C ALA A 217 -4.22 -9.08 -6.88
N ASP A 218 -5.32 -9.39 -7.56
CA ASP A 218 -5.46 -9.27 -9.02
C ASP A 218 -5.31 -7.81 -9.48
N ASN A 219 -5.82 -6.87 -8.69
CA ASN A 219 -5.75 -5.43 -8.99
C ASN A 219 -4.49 -4.77 -8.41
N PHE A 220 -3.67 -5.46 -7.62
CA PHE A 220 -2.57 -4.88 -6.85
C PHE A 220 -3.03 -3.68 -6.00
N GLU A 221 -4.20 -3.83 -5.34
CA GLU A 221 -4.89 -2.73 -4.68
C GLU A 221 -5.16 -3.05 -3.20
N PRO A 222 -4.21 -2.72 -2.29
CA PRO A 222 -4.34 -2.99 -0.85
C PRO A 222 -5.54 -2.30 -0.20
N SER A 223 -6.00 -1.18 -0.77
CA SER A 223 -7.13 -0.43 -0.21
C SER A 223 -8.43 -1.23 -0.17
N ILE A 224 -8.56 -2.23 -1.04
CA ILE A 224 -9.70 -3.15 -1.03
C ILE A 224 -9.78 -3.91 0.29
N ILE A 225 -8.64 -4.38 0.82
CA ILE A 225 -8.58 -5.09 2.10
C ILE A 225 -8.75 -4.12 3.27
N ALA A 226 -8.08 -2.96 3.22
CA ALA A 226 -8.17 -1.96 4.27
C ALA A 226 -9.62 -1.47 4.45
N LYS A 227 -10.34 -1.21 3.36
CA LYS A 227 -11.77 -0.82 3.38
C LYS A 227 -12.70 -1.94 3.84
N PHE A 228 -12.32 -3.20 3.61
CA PHE A 228 -13.11 -4.32 4.13
C PHE A 228 -13.00 -4.46 5.65
N ALA A 229 -11.90 -4.02 6.26
CA ALA A 229 -11.68 -4.08 7.70
C ALA A 229 -12.38 -2.97 8.50
N ILE A 230 -12.96 -1.96 7.83
CA ILE A 230 -13.72 -0.84 8.41
C ILE A 230 -15.21 -1.12 8.35
#